data_23c63fbe042c7c30cbfd753b6d14f945
#
_entry.id   23c63fbe042c7c30cbfd753b6d14f945
#
_cell.length_a   1.000
_cell.length_b   1.000
_cell.length_c   1.000
_cell.angle_alpha   90.00
_cell.angle_beta   90.00
_cell.angle_gamma   90.00
#
_symmetry.space_group_name_H-M   'P 1'
#
loop_
_entity.id
_entity.type
_entity.pdbx_description
1 polymer ?
#
loop_
_entity_poly.entity_id
_entity_poly.type
_entity_poly.pdbx_seq_one_letter_code
_entity_poly.pdbx_strand_id
1 'polypeptide(L)'
;MTKTELEAFFAVLQYGSITSAAERLFITQPAMSRRMKAIEEELGYSLFERGRGQRSVELTENGKEFVPVAERLLTLYREAEEIPRRKKSPLLRVSTVNSIAFYLMPDVLNQLMSEKDAYSIEFKTGRSSDIYEYVENGSVDAALVSDLLNSRSVIPFPVFREPFVFVGGGNWMGTGRVTPDMLDPEEQIRMPWNPEYDIWHSRWFPPDANPSLTADKMEFLEYFLNGKKWAVIPLLVAKRFKRKDVWICPMEGGPEDMTIYGLTKENRMDGQIRRFFECVREELQTIDGIELFAGR
;
A
#
# COMPACT_ATOMS: atom_id res chain seq x y z
N MET A 1 26.80 -17.16 1.58
CA MET A 1 25.32 -17.13 1.70
C MET A 1 24.68 -17.19 0.32
N THR A 2 23.78 -18.13 0.10
CA THR A 2 23.14 -18.42 -1.18
C THR A 2 21.65 -18.09 -1.15
N LYS A 3 21.02 -17.91 -2.31
CA LYS A 3 19.57 -17.71 -2.41
C LYS A 3 18.77 -18.82 -1.70
N THR A 4 19.17 -20.08 -1.89
CA THR A 4 18.47 -21.23 -1.26
C THR A 4 18.61 -21.29 0.25
N GLU A 5 19.67 -20.73 0.80
CA GLU A 5 19.84 -20.56 2.26
C GLU A 5 18.92 -19.47 2.79
N LEU A 6 18.83 -18.33 2.10
CA LEU A 6 17.89 -17.25 2.46
C LEU A 6 16.42 -17.70 2.37
N GLU A 7 16.06 -18.43 1.30
CA GLU A 7 14.72 -19.02 1.17
C GLU A 7 14.40 -20.00 2.31
N ALA A 8 15.39 -20.78 2.74
CA ALA A 8 15.25 -21.66 3.89
C ALA A 8 15.07 -20.89 5.21
N PHE A 9 15.78 -19.77 5.41
CA PHE A 9 15.61 -18.87 6.56
C PHE A 9 14.17 -18.34 6.63
N PHE A 10 13.63 -17.80 5.55
CA PHE A 10 12.25 -17.30 5.52
C PHE A 10 11.21 -18.41 5.67
N ALA A 11 11.47 -19.61 5.13
CA ALA A 11 10.58 -20.75 5.36
C ALA A 11 10.53 -21.13 6.85
N VAL A 12 11.66 -21.11 7.57
CA VAL A 12 11.68 -21.39 9.01
C VAL A 12 10.89 -20.32 9.78
N LEU A 13 11.03 -19.05 9.42
CA LEU A 13 10.24 -17.96 10.01
C LEU A 13 8.75 -18.13 9.76
N GLN A 14 8.36 -18.42 8.54
CA GLN A 14 6.95 -18.52 8.14
C GLN A 14 6.24 -19.73 8.77
N TYR A 15 6.92 -20.89 8.85
CA TYR A 15 6.32 -22.14 9.32
C TYR A 15 6.65 -22.49 10.77
N GLY A 16 7.43 -21.63 11.45
CA GLY A 16 7.69 -21.69 12.88
C GLY A 16 8.53 -22.89 13.35
N SER A 17 8.98 -23.77 12.46
CA SER A 17 9.87 -24.89 12.80
C SER A 17 10.72 -25.36 11.63
N ILE A 18 11.92 -25.88 11.92
CA ILE A 18 12.82 -26.46 10.92
C ILE A 18 12.15 -27.64 10.19
N THR A 19 11.39 -28.46 10.91
CA THR A 19 10.71 -29.64 10.34
C THR A 19 9.60 -29.23 9.37
N SER A 20 8.70 -28.33 9.80
CA SER A 20 7.61 -27.85 8.95
C SER A 20 8.12 -27.10 7.71
N ALA A 21 9.18 -26.30 7.89
CA ALA A 21 9.83 -25.61 6.77
C ALA A 21 10.47 -26.60 5.77
N ALA A 22 11.11 -27.65 6.26
CA ALA A 22 11.71 -28.69 5.41
C ALA A 22 10.65 -29.42 4.58
N GLU A 23 9.53 -29.82 5.19
CA GLU A 23 8.40 -30.44 4.49
C GLU A 23 7.85 -29.52 3.38
N ARG A 24 7.69 -28.26 3.66
CA ARG A 24 7.17 -27.27 2.69
C ARG A 24 8.11 -27.00 1.53
N LEU A 25 9.41 -27.03 1.75
CA LEU A 25 10.42 -26.90 0.69
C LEU A 25 10.80 -28.23 0.02
N PHE A 26 10.12 -29.34 0.37
CA PHE A 26 10.37 -30.69 -0.15
C PHE A 26 11.84 -31.12 0.01
N ILE A 27 12.44 -30.79 1.15
CA ILE A 27 13.79 -31.23 1.52
C ILE A 27 13.79 -31.97 2.86
N THR A 28 14.87 -32.66 3.17
CA THR A 28 15.00 -33.34 4.45
C THR A 28 15.31 -32.36 5.58
N GLN A 29 14.86 -32.66 6.80
CA GLN A 29 15.15 -31.84 7.98
C GLN A 29 16.67 -31.65 8.23
N PRO A 30 17.55 -32.67 8.03
CA PRO A 30 19.02 -32.45 8.11
C PRO A 30 19.54 -31.48 7.05
N ALA A 31 18.94 -31.45 5.84
CA ALA A 31 19.32 -30.50 4.80
C ALA A 31 18.92 -29.05 5.18
N MET A 32 17.72 -28.88 5.75
CA MET A 32 17.26 -27.59 6.27
C MET A 32 18.17 -27.10 7.40
N SER A 33 18.47 -27.95 8.38
CA SER A 33 19.37 -27.61 9.49
C SER A 33 20.78 -27.23 9.01
N ARG A 34 21.30 -27.88 7.99
CA ARG A 34 22.59 -27.53 7.38
C ARG A 34 22.56 -26.15 6.72
N ARG A 35 21.48 -25.80 6.04
CA ARG A 35 21.31 -24.46 5.43
C ARG A 35 21.28 -23.36 6.51
N MET A 36 20.53 -23.57 7.59
CA MET A 36 20.50 -22.61 8.70
C MET A 36 21.87 -22.44 9.34
N LYS A 37 22.55 -23.59 9.60
CA LYS A 37 23.88 -23.57 10.18
C LYS A 37 24.89 -22.83 9.29
N ALA A 38 24.82 -23.03 7.96
CA ALA A 38 25.70 -22.37 7.00
C ALA A 38 25.55 -20.84 7.03
N ILE A 39 24.32 -20.31 7.12
CA ILE A 39 24.10 -18.87 7.26
C ILE A 39 24.70 -18.36 8.59
N GLU A 40 24.39 -19.02 9.71
CA GLU A 40 24.86 -18.60 11.01
C GLU A 40 26.40 -18.65 11.11
N GLU A 41 27.04 -19.66 10.54
CA GLU A 41 28.50 -19.78 10.48
C GLU A 41 29.13 -18.65 9.62
N GLU A 42 28.53 -18.30 8.50
CA GLU A 42 29.01 -17.21 7.64
C GLU A 42 28.84 -15.84 8.28
N LEU A 43 27.72 -15.63 8.99
CA LEU A 43 27.42 -14.38 9.70
C LEU A 43 28.19 -14.23 11.02
N GLY A 44 28.60 -15.35 11.63
CA GLY A 44 29.30 -15.38 12.91
C GLY A 44 28.40 -15.21 14.13
N TYR A 45 27.07 -15.26 13.95
CA TYR A 45 26.08 -15.17 15.03
C TYR A 45 24.87 -16.07 14.75
N SER A 46 24.13 -16.43 15.82
CA SER A 46 22.91 -17.22 15.70
C SER A 46 21.73 -16.34 15.30
N LEU A 47 20.90 -16.85 14.39
CA LEU A 47 19.65 -16.21 13.93
C LEU A 47 18.45 -16.65 14.76
N PHE A 48 18.50 -17.88 15.30
CA PHE A 48 17.42 -18.46 16.05
C PHE A 48 17.87 -18.86 17.46
N GLU A 49 16.95 -18.73 18.44
CA GLU A 49 17.16 -19.17 19.80
C GLU A 49 17.23 -20.71 19.85
N ARG A 50 18.21 -21.25 20.59
CA ARG A 50 18.38 -22.70 20.80
C ARG A 50 17.70 -23.12 22.10
N GLY A 51 16.36 -23.27 22.08
CA GLY A 51 15.63 -23.81 23.21
C GLY A 51 15.62 -25.34 23.22
N ARG A 52 16.03 -25.97 24.33
CA ARG A 52 15.82 -27.42 24.54
C ARG A 52 14.32 -27.67 24.72
N GLY A 53 13.68 -28.36 23.76
CA GLY A 53 12.30 -28.83 23.87
C GLY A 53 11.22 -27.90 23.33
N GLN A 54 11.55 -26.75 22.78
CA GLN A 54 10.57 -25.88 22.10
C GLN A 54 10.28 -26.40 20.68
N ARG A 55 8.98 -26.54 20.36
CA ARG A 55 8.51 -26.89 19.01
C ARG A 55 8.49 -25.68 18.05
N SER A 56 8.60 -24.47 18.56
CA SER A 56 8.64 -23.21 17.79
C SER A 56 10.04 -22.60 17.81
N VAL A 57 10.42 -22.04 16.69
CA VAL A 57 11.69 -21.32 16.50
C VAL A 57 11.44 -19.85 16.73
N GLU A 58 12.20 -19.22 17.63
CA GLU A 58 12.16 -17.78 17.89
C GLU A 58 13.45 -17.12 17.37
N LEU A 59 13.34 -15.90 16.86
CA LEU A 59 14.50 -15.12 16.43
C LEU A 59 15.29 -14.57 17.62
N THR A 60 16.61 -14.62 17.51
CA THR A 60 17.49 -13.79 18.35
C THR A 60 17.34 -12.31 18.00
N GLU A 61 17.87 -11.40 18.81
CA GLU A 61 17.91 -9.97 18.46
C GLU A 61 18.67 -9.74 17.13
N ASN A 62 19.82 -10.41 16.94
CA ASN A 62 20.54 -10.36 15.66
C ASN A 62 19.72 -10.96 14.51
N GLY A 63 18.91 -11.99 14.77
CA GLY A 63 17.99 -12.57 13.81
C GLY A 63 16.92 -11.59 13.36
N LYS A 64 16.35 -10.81 14.27
CA LYS A 64 15.37 -9.75 13.95
C LYS A 64 15.99 -8.65 13.08
N GLU A 65 17.19 -8.23 13.39
CA GLU A 65 17.93 -7.24 12.58
C GLU A 65 18.35 -7.79 11.22
N PHE A 66 18.56 -9.10 11.11
CA PHE A 66 18.93 -9.74 9.86
C PHE A 66 17.75 -9.88 8.87
N VAL A 67 16.50 -9.98 9.34
CA VAL A 67 15.32 -10.12 8.46
C VAL A 67 15.30 -9.10 7.33
N PRO A 68 15.34 -7.78 7.56
CA PRO A 68 15.31 -6.79 6.48
C PRO A 68 16.54 -6.87 5.56
N VAL A 69 17.68 -7.30 6.07
CA VAL A 69 18.88 -7.52 5.24
C VAL A 69 18.70 -8.71 4.32
N ALA A 70 18.16 -9.82 4.84
CA ALA A 70 17.88 -11.03 4.08
C ALA A 70 16.84 -10.79 2.95
N GLU A 71 15.81 -9.99 3.22
CA GLU A 71 14.83 -9.57 2.21
C GLU A 71 15.47 -8.80 1.06
N ARG A 72 16.33 -7.84 1.38
CA ARG A 72 17.09 -7.07 0.37
C ARG A 72 18.00 -7.97 -0.47
N LEU A 73 18.68 -8.93 0.14
CA LEU A 73 19.51 -9.89 -0.58
C LEU A 73 18.68 -10.77 -1.52
N LEU A 74 17.55 -11.29 -1.09
CA LEU A 74 16.64 -12.03 -1.97
C LEU A 74 16.13 -11.19 -3.14
N THR A 75 15.86 -9.92 -2.91
CA THR A 75 15.45 -8.99 -3.97
C THR A 75 16.57 -8.81 -5.00
N LEU A 76 17.82 -8.62 -4.55
CA LEU A 76 18.97 -8.52 -5.44
C LEU A 76 19.21 -9.81 -6.23
N TYR A 77 19.01 -10.99 -5.63
CA TYR A 77 19.09 -12.26 -6.38
C TYR A 77 18.04 -12.33 -7.49
N ARG A 78 16.80 -11.92 -7.22
CA ARG A 78 15.73 -11.86 -8.22
C ARG A 78 16.07 -10.87 -9.35
N GLU A 79 16.55 -9.70 -9.00
CA GLU A 79 17.01 -8.70 -9.98
C GLU A 79 18.10 -9.26 -10.91
N ALA A 80 19.08 -9.98 -10.36
CA ALA A 80 20.12 -10.61 -11.14
C ALA A 80 19.59 -11.70 -12.09
N GLU A 81 18.63 -12.52 -11.63
CA GLU A 81 17.97 -13.54 -12.47
C GLU A 81 17.13 -12.93 -13.60
N GLU A 82 16.67 -11.71 -13.45
CA GLU A 82 15.87 -10.99 -14.44
C GLU A 82 16.71 -10.30 -15.54
N ILE A 83 17.99 -10.04 -15.30
CA ILE A 83 18.86 -9.38 -16.29
C ILE A 83 18.76 -10.00 -17.70
N PRO A 84 18.77 -11.34 -17.88
CA PRO A 84 18.60 -11.95 -19.20
C PRO A 84 17.18 -11.81 -19.77
N ARG A 85 16.17 -11.65 -18.91
CA ARG A 85 14.75 -11.53 -19.29
C ARG A 85 14.36 -10.10 -19.66
N ARG A 86 15.07 -9.09 -19.14
CA ARG A 86 14.85 -7.65 -19.43
C ARG A 86 14.91 -7.27 -20.92
N LYS A 87 15.41 -8.14 -21.77
CA LYS A 87 15.43 -7.93 -23.23
C LYS A 87 14.09 -8.11 -23.94
N LYS A 88 13.06 -8.66 -23.28
CA LYS A 88 11.74 -8.90 -23.91
C LYS A 88 10.62 -8.02 -23.35
N SER A 89 10.60 -7.72 -22.07
CA SER A 89 9.64 -6.80 -21.45
C SER A 89 10.19 -6.39 -20.08
N PRO A 90 10.52 -5.13 -19.89
CA PRO A 90 11.02 -4.65 -18.62
C PRO A 90 9.95 -4.79 -17.53
N LEU A 91 10.33 -5.30 -16.36
CA LEU A 91 9.43 -5.46 -15.22
C LEU A 91 9.38 -4.17 -14.42
N LEU A 92 8.18 -3.65 -14.21
CA LEU A 92 7.88 -2.51 -13.34
C LEU A 92 7.08 -2.99 -12.14
N ARG A 93 7.61 -2.80 -10.93
CA ARG A 93 6.96 -3.15 -9.67
C ARG A 93 6.37 -1.90 -9.04
N VAL A 94 5.07 -1.85 -8.88
CA VAL A 94 4.36 -0.71 -8.30
C VAL A 94 3.53 -1.11 -7.10
N SER A 95 3.39 -0.18 -6.16
CA SER A 95 2.53 -0.37 -4.99
C SER A 95 1.76 0.91 -4.66
N THR A 96 0.54 0.75 -4.14
CA THR A 96 -0.26 1.90 -3.71
C THR A 96 -1.13 1.56 -2.49
N VAL A 97 -1.59 2.60 -1.80
CA VAL A 97 -2.67 2.46 -0.81
C VAL A 97 -3.98 2.08 -1.50
N ASN A 98 -4.89 1.45 -0.75
CA ASN A 98 -6.11 0.85 -1.31
C ASN A 98 -6.98 1.83 -2.12
N SER A 99 -7.18 3.07 -1.66
CA SER A 99 -7.98 4.07 -2.38
C SER A 99 -7.47 4.32 -3.79
N ILE A 100 -6.16 4.48 -3.92
CA ILE A 100 -5.49 4.69 -5.21
C ILE A 100 -5.55 3.41 -6.05
N ALA A 101 -5.35 2.25 -5.42
CA ALA A 101 -5.38 0.96 -6.09
C ALA A 101 -6.71 0.70 -6.81
N PHE A 102 -7.84 1.01 -6.16
CA PHE A 102 -9.16 0.73 -6.72
C PHE A 102 -9.67 1.79 -7.69
N TYR A 103 -9.37 3.06 -7.42
CA TYR A 103 -10.04 4.16 -8.11
C TYR A 103 -9.17 4.91 -9.12
N LEU A 104 -7.86 4.66 -9.15
CA LEU A 104 -6.93 5.26 -10.12
C LEU A 104 -6.16 4.21 -10.93
N MET A 105 -5.62 3.20 -10.24
CA MET A 105 -4.67 2.27 -10.87
C MET A 105 -5.24 1.45 -12.03
N PRO A 106 -6.51 1.05 -12.09
CA PRO A 106 -7.02 0.29 -13.23
C PRO A 106 -6.80 0.99 -14.58
N ASP A 107 -7.05 2.30 -14.64
CA ASP A 107 -6.88 3.08 -15.87
C ASP A 107 -5.40 3.32 -16.17
N VAL A 108 -4.60 3.69 -15.17
CA VAL A 108 -3.15 3.87 -15.29
C VAL A 108 -2.44 2.59 -15.77
N LEU A 109 -2.78 1.44 -15.18
CA LEU A 109 -2.16 0.16 -15.55
C LEU A 109 -2.60 -0.29 -16.95
N ASN A 110 -3.87 -0.09 -17.32
CA ASN A 110 -4.35 -0.37 -18.66
C ASN A 110 -3.63 0.48 -19.71
N GLN A 111 -3.38 1.75 -19.42
CA GLN A 111 -2.61 2.62 -20.31
C GLN A 111 -1.18 2.09 -20.50
N LEU A 112 -0.46 1.80 -19.43
CA LEU A 112 0.91 1.25 -19.48
C LEU A 112 0.99 -0.11 -20.22
N MET A 113 0.01 -1.00 -20.00
CA MET A 113 -0.06 -2.30 -20.67
C MET A 113 -0.39 -2.20 -22.15
N SER A 114 -1.01 -1.10 -22.58
CA SER A 114 -1.42 -0.87 -23.98
C SER A 114 -0.33 -0.22 -24.83
N GLU A 115 0.77 0.22 -24.23
CA GLU A 115 1.88 0.84 -24.95
C GLU A 115 2.65 -0.18 -25.82
N LYS A 116 3.26 0.30 -26.90
CA LYS A 116 3.98 -0.55 -27.88
C LYS A 116 5.12 -1.37 -27.27
N ASP A 117 5.78 -0.81 -26.25
CA ASP A 117 6.83 -1.46 -25.47
C ASP A 117 6.28 -1.89 -24.09
N ALA A 118 5.14 -2.62 -24.11
CA ALA A 118 4.41 -3.01 -22.93
C ALA A 118 5.29 -3.56 -21.82
N TYR A 119 5.07 -3.06 -20.61
CA TYR A 119 5.74 -3.49 -19.39
C TYR A 119 5.14 -4.80 -18.89
N SER A 120 5.97 -5.63 -18.27
CA SER A 120 5.48 -6.61 -17.31
C SER A 120 5.30 -5.89 -15.99
N ILE A 121 4.10 -5.93 -15.40
CA ILE A 121 3.79 -5.15 -14.19
C ILE A 121 3.49 -6.10 -13.03
N GLU A 122 4.19 -5.92 -11.92
CA GLU A 122 3.80 -6.47 -10.63
C GLU A 122 3.14 -5.36 -9.82
N PHE A 123 1.89 -5.59 -9.39
CA PHE A 123 1.12 -4.63 -8.62
C PHE A 123 0.77 -5.18 -7.24
N LYS A 124 1.02 -4.39 -6.20
CA LYS A 124 0.72 -4.72 -4.80
C LYS A 124 -0.03 -3.57 -4.13
N THR A 125 -0.77 -3.88 -3.10
CA THR A 125 -1.37 -2.89 -2.21
C THR A 125 -0.85 -3.07 -0.80
N GLY A 126 -0.84 -2.00 -0.01
CA GLY A 126 -0.41 -2.04 1.37
C GLY A 126 -0.78 -0.77 2.13
N ARG A 127 -0.42 -0.70 3.41
CA ARG A 127 -0.40 0.54 4.17
C ARG A 127 0.82 1.36 3.77
N SER A 128 0.78 2.67 3.97
CA SER A 128 1.93 3.52 3.65
C SER A 128 3.23 3.02 4.29
N SER A 129 3.20 2.57 5.55
CA SER A 129 4.37 2.00 6.24
C SER A 129 4.99 0.81 5.50
N ASP A 130 4.15 -0.14 5.11
CA ASP A 130 4.58 -1.36 4.41
C ASP A 130 5.17 -1.00 3.03
N ILE A 131 4.55 -0.02 2.36
CA ILE A 131 4.97 0.44 1.03
C ILE A 131 6.34 1.15 1.10
N TYR A 132 6.60 1.96 2.14
CA TYR A 132 7.93 2.52 2.36
C TYR A 132 8.99 1.43 2.46
N GLU A 133 8.74 0.37 3.26
CA GLU A 133 9.64 -0.78 3.37
C GLU A 133 9.86 -1.49 2.02
N TYR A 134 8.80 -1.65 1.21
CA TYR A 134 8.91 -2.26 -0.12
C TYR A 134 9.78 -1.43 -1.08
N VAL A 135 9.71 -0.12 -1.02
CA VAL A 135 10.58 0.75 -1.81
C VAL A 135 12.01 0.74 -1.26
N GLU A 136 12.20 0.79 0.06
CA GLU A 136 13.52 0.73 0.71
C GLU A 136 14.28 -0.55 0.38
N ASN A 137 13.61 -1.71 0.47
CA ASN A 137 14.23 -3.00 0.18
C ASN A 137 14.30 -3.33 -1.32
N GLY A 138 13.73 -2.48 -2.20
CA GLY A 138 13.78 -2.63 -3.65
C GLY A 138 12.79 -3.66 -4.21
N SER A 139 11.83 -4.17 -3.41
CA SER A 139 10.77 -5.04 -3.90
C SER A 139 9.68 -4.29 -4.68
N VAL A 140 9.69 -2.95 -4.62
CA VAL A 140 8.84 -2.03 -5.38
C VAL A 140 9.71 -0.92 -5.96
N ASP A 141 9.47 -0.56 -7.22
CA ASP A 141 10.23 0.43 -7.97
C ASP A 141 9.63 1.84 -7.82
N ALA A 142 8.29 1.93 -7.82
CA ALA A 142 7.55 3.18 -7.65
C ALA A 142 6.26 2.94 -6.85
N ALA A 143 5.84 3.94 -6.07
CA ALA A 143 4.62 3.81 -5.28
C ALA A 143 3.86 5.12 -5.12
N LEU A 144 2.57 5.01 -4.69
CA LEU A 144 1.73 6.12 -4.29
C LEU A 144 1.19 5.86 -2.87
N VAL A 145 1.38 6.82 -1.97
CA VAL A 145 0.99 6.72 -0.55
C VAL A 145 0.28 7.98 -0.08
N SER A 146 -0.53 7.85 0.98
CA SER A 146 -1.23 8.97 1.62
C SER A 146 -0.47 9.58 2.80
N ASP A 147 0.50 8.85 3.38
CA ASP A 147 1.20 9.29 4.58
C ASP A 147 2.66 9.63 4.27
N LEU A 148 3.12 10.73 4.87
CA LEU A 148 4.51 11.15 4.79
C LEU A 148 5.29 10.57 5.97
N LEU A 149 6.14 9.57 5.70
CA LEU A 149 6.97 8.94 6.70
C LEU A 149 8.45 9.29 6.52
N ASN A 150 9.19 9.30 7.62
CA ASN A 150 10.63 9.51 7.57
C ASN A 150 11.35 8.26 7.07
N SER A 151 12.12 8.39 6.01
CA SER A 151 12.99 7.34 5.47
C SER A 151 14.35 7.92 5.13
N ARG A 152 15.39 7.08 5.19
CA ARG A 152 16.76 7.48 4.82
C ARG A 152 17.09 7.26 3.36
N SER A 153 16.35 6.39 2.68
CA SER A 153 16.67 5.93 1.32
C SER A 153 15.53 6.12 0.31
N VAL A 154 14.36 6.55 0.79
CA VAL A 154 13.19 6.84 -0.04
C VAL A 154 12.92 8.34 0.01
N ILE A 155 12.76 8.95 -1.15
CA ILE A 155 12.44 10.38 -1.24
C ILE A 155 10.97 10.51 -1.66
N PRO A 156 10.07 10.90 -0.73
CA PRO A 156 8.71 11.22 -1.09
C PRO A 156 8.66 12.56 -1.84
N PHE A 157 7.76 12.65 -2.81
CA PHE A 157 7.44 13.89 -3.52
C PHE A 157 5.94 13.99 -3.75
N PRO A 158 5.32 15.18 -3.62
CA PRO A 158 3.90 15.32 -3.81
C PRO A 158 3.54 15.10 -5.29
N VAL A 159 2.50 14.31 -5.54
CA VAL A 159 1.99 14.04 -6.90
C VAL A 159 0.71 14.82 -7.13
N PHE A 160 -0.26 14.70 -6.23
CA PHE A 160 -1.51 15.45 -6.29
C PHE A 160 -2.10 15.67 -4.90
N ARG A 161 -3.06 16.62 -4.85
CA ARG A 161 -3.88 16.91 -3.68
C ARG A 161 -5.34 16.86 -4.08
N GLU A 162 -6.17 16.33 -3.20
CA GLU A 162 -7.60 16.22 -3.41
C GLU A 162 -8.39 16.60 -2.15
N PRO A 163 -9.55 17.27 -2.29
CA PRO A 163 -10.41 17.55 -1.15
C PRO A 163 -11.17 16.30 -0.71
N PHE A 164 -11.57 16.31 0.56
CA PHE A 164 -12.63 15.44 1.02
C PHE A 164 -13.99 16.02 0.64
N VAL A 165 -14.90 15.15 0.22
CA VAL A 165 -16.25 15.52 -0.16
C VAL A 165 -17.27 14.72 0.65
N PHE A 166 -18.43 15.31 0.83
CA PHE A 166 -19.59 14.62 1.37
C PHE A 166 -20.19 13.70 0.29
N VAL A 167 -20.54 12.49 0.71
CA VAL A 167 -21.34 11.56 -0.09
C VAL A 167 -22.50 11.03 0.76
N GLY A 168 -23.71 10.99 0.17
CA GLY A 168 -24.89 10.56 0.90
C GLY A 168 -25.88 9.80 0.02
N GLY A 169 -26.74 9.00 0.66
CA GLY A 169 -27.82 8.28 -0.01
C GLY A 169 -28.91 9.21 -0.54
N GLY A 170 -29.96 8.64 -1.12
CA GLY A 170 -31.01 9.37 -1.85
C GLY A 170 -31.72 10.49 -1.08
N ASN A 171 -31.77 10.43 0.26
CA ASN A 171 -32.39 11.51 1.07
C ASN A 171 -31.59 12.83 1.01
N TRP A 172 -30.34 12.79 0.57
CA TRP A 172 -29.46 13.96 0.44
C TRP A 172 -29.52 14.61 -0.95
N MET A 173 -30.27 14.03 -1.88
CA MET A 173 -30.39 14.54 -3.24
C MET A 173 -30.88 15.99 -3.26
N GLY A 174 -30.12 16.83 -3.98
CA GLY A 174 -30.44 18.26 -4.11
C GLY A 174 -29.95 19.15 -2.95
N THR A 175 -29.32 18.59 -1.93
CA THR A 175 -28.67 19.38 -0.86
C THR A 175 -27.47 20.13 -1.45
N GLY A 176 -27.49 21.45 -1.42
CA GLY A 176 -26.47 22.27 -2.08
C GLY A 176 -25.14 22.31 -1.32
N ARG A 177 -25.21 22.36 0.02
CA ARG A 177 -24.05 22.49 0.92
C ARG A 177 -24.29 21.67 2.17
N VAL A 178 -23.26 20.97 2.62
CA VAL A 178 -23.30 20.17 3.85
C VAL A 178 -22.22 20.65 4.81
N THR A 179 -22.61 20.78 6.09
CA THR A 179 -21.71 21.10 7.20
C THR A 179 -21.77 19.97 8.24
N PRO A 180 -20.73 19.76 9.06
CA PRO A 180 -20.70 18.65 10.01
C PRO A 180 -21.84 18.65 11.04
N ASP A 181 -22.35 19.81 11.43
CA ASP A 181 -23.46 19.97 12.38
C ASP A 181 -24.82 19.51 11.82
N MET A 182 -24.93 19.33 10.50
CA MET A 182 -26.12 18.78 9.85
C MET A 182 -26.16 17.24 9.90
N LEU A 183 -25.07 16.59 10.32
CA LEU A 183 -24.86 15.17 10.16
C LEU A 183 -25.17 14.41 11.44
N ASP A 184 -26.00 13.38 11.34
CA ASP A 184 -26.23 12.42 12.40
C ASP A 184 -25.11 11.36 12.38
N PRO A 185 -24.25 11.27 13.42
CA PRO A 185 -23.15 10.31 13.43
C PRO A 185 -23.62 8.85 13.41
N GLU A 186 -24.84 8.54 13.87
CA GLU A 186 -25.41 7.18 13.82
C GLU A 186 -25.76 6.75 12.39
N GLU A 187 -25.88 7.69 11.46
CA GLU A 187 -26.09 7.42 10.03
C GLU A 187 -24.78 7.36 9.23
N GLN A 188 -23.64 7.55 9.89
CA GLN A 188 -22.33 7.57 9.24
C GLN A 188 -21.89 6.17 8.78
N ILE A 189 -21.29 6.12 7.59
CA ILE A 189 -20.38 5.06 7.15
C ILE A 189 -18.97 5.60 7.32
N ARG A 190 -18.29 5.20 8.41
CA ARG A 190 -16.96 5.70 8.75
C ARG A 190 -15.87 4.89 8.10
N MET A 191 -14.92 5.62 7.49
CA MET A 191 -13.68 5.06 6.93
C MET A 191 -12.49 5.75 7.62
N PRO A 192 -11.49 5.00 8.12
CA PRO A 192 -10.26 5.58 8.65
C PRO A 192 -9.34 5.96 7.48
N TRP A 193 -9.27 7.26 7.14
CA TRP A 193 -8.48 7.73 5.99
C TRP A 193 -7.02 8.03 6.37
N ASN A 194 -6.83 8.97 7.27
CA ASN A 194 -5.53 9.41 7.78
C ASN A 194 -5.70 10.08 9.16
N PRO A 195 -4.61 10.36 9.88
CA PRO A 195 -4.67 11.01 11.20
C PRO A 195 -5.36 12.37 11.19
N GLU A 196 -5.19 13.17 10.14
CA GLU A 196 -5.81 14.50 9.99
C GLU A 196 -7.33 14.40 9.90
N TYR A 197 -7.83 13.40 9.17
CA TYR A 197 -9.25 13.07 9.12
C TYR A 197 -9.78 12.66 10.51
N ASP A 198 -9.05 11.83 11.25
CA ASP A 198 -9.46 11.39 12.58
C ASP A 198 -9.48 12.56 13.58
N ILE A 199 -8.54 13.50 13.49
CA ILE A 199 -8.53 14.74 14.28
C ILE A 199 -9.75 15.59 13.94
N TRP A 200 -10.04 15.80 12.66
CA TRP A 200 -11.23 16.51 12.22
C TRP A 200 -12.51 15.84 12.74
N HIS A 201 -12.63 14.53 12.56
CA HIS A 201 -13.79 13.74 12.96
C HIS A 201 -14.05 13.86 14.47
N SER A 202 -13.02 13.75 15.30
CA SER A 202 -13.14 13.84 16.76
C SER A 202 -13.53 15.23 17.28
N ARG A 203 -13.37 16.29 16.49
CA ARG A 203 -13.83 17.65 16.84
C ARG A 203 -15.34 17.82 16.66
N TRP A 204 -15.91 17.12 15.70
CA TRP A 204 -17.32 17.30 15.34
C TRP A 204 -18.23 16.22 15.91
N PHE A 205 -17.73 15.02 16.10
CA PHE A 205 -18.52 13.89 16.54
C PHE A 205 -17.99 13.35 17.87
N PRO A 206 -18.88 13.09 18.85
CA PRO A 206 -18.45 12.61 20.15
C PRO A 206 -17.83 11.22 20.08
N PRO A 207 -16.87 10.89 21.00
CA PRO A 207 -16.18 9.61 20.99
C PRO A 207 -17.07 8.37 21.16
N ASP A 208 -18.25 8.56 21.78
CA ASP A 208 -19.27 7.54 22.03
C ASP A 208 -20.31 7.44 20.91
N ALA A 209 -20.22 8.27 19.89
CA ALA A 209 -21.04 8.11 18.69
C ALA A 209 -20.73 6.78 18.01
N ASN A 210 -21.78 6.00 17.76
CA ASN A 210 -21.66 4.72 17.08
C ASN A 210 -22.03 4.86 15.60
N PRO A 211 -21.07 4.94 14.68
CA PRO A 211 -21.38 4.95 13.26
C PRO A 211 -22.18 3.70 12.85
N SER A 212 -23.07 3.83 11.87
CA SER A 212 -23.80 2.69 11.34
C SER A 212 -22.88 1.58 10.86
N LEU A 213 -21.72 1.95 10.33
CA LEU A 213 -20.67 1.04 9.89
C LEU A 213 -19.32 1.73 10.03
N THR A 214 -18.34 1.00 10.54
CA THR A 214 -16.92 1.34 10.40
C THR A 214 -16.25 0.25 9.54
N ALA A 215 -15.65 0.64 8.42
CA ALA A 215 -15.03 -0.29 7.50
C ALA A 215 -13.64 0.21 7.06
N ASP A 216 -12.74 -0.72 6.80
CA ASP A 216 -11.41 -0.47 6.24
C ASP A 216 -11.34 -0.77 4.73
N LYS A 217 -12.44 -1.29 4.16
CA LYS A 217 -12.61 -1.65 2.76
C LYS A 217 -13.57 -0.70 2.06
N MET A 218 -13.03 0.19 1.27
CA MET A 218 -13.81 1.24 0.59
C MET A 218 -14.52 0.76 -0.68
N GLU A 219 -14.16 -0.40 -1.19
CA GLU A 219 -14.73 -0.99 -2.40
C GLU A 219 -16.22 -1.24 -2.30
N PHE A 220 -16.72 -1.38 -1.07
CA PHE A 220 -18.13 -1.61 -0.79
C PHE A 220 -18.88 -0.37 -0.34
N LEU A 221 -18.20 0.76 -0.16
CA LEU A 221 -18.78 1.97 0.43
C LEU A 221 -20.06 2.41 -0.27
N GLU A 222 -20.05 2.48 -1.58
CA GLU A 222 -21.21 2.94 -2.35
C GLU A 222 -22.47 2.09 -2.12
N TYR A 223 -22.33 0.79 -1.79
CA TYR A 223 -23.47 -0.10 -1.54
C TYR A 223 -24.21 0.21 -0.24
N PHE A 224 -23.54 0.85 0.71
CA PHE A 224 -24.12 1.19 2.01
C PHE A 224 -24.71 2.61 2.06
N LEU A 225 -24.45 3.45 1.06
CA LEU A 225 -24.99 4.81 0.98
C LEU A 225 -26.45 4.79 0.53
N ASN A 226 -27.35 4.41 1.44
CA ASN A 226 -28.79 4.35 1.20
C ASN A 226 -29.54 5.26 2.17
N GLY A 227 -30.67 5.82 1.74
CA GLY A 227 -31.51 6.65 2.60
C GLY A 227 -30.75 7.86 3.16
N LYS A 228 -30.63 7.93 4.48
CA LYS A 228 -29.91 9.00 5.20
C LYS A 228 -28.41 8.73 5.39
N LYS A 229 -27.93 7.53 5.02
CA LYS A 229 -26.52 7.16 5.23
C LYS A 229 -25.59 8.10 4.48
N TRP A 230 -24.47 8.42 5.12
CA TRP A 230 -23.50 9.37 4.61
C TRP A 230 -22.06 8.95 4.93
N ALA A 231 -21.12 9.49 4.17
CA ALA A 231 -19.68 9.40 4.44
C ALA A 231 -18.98 10.67 3.99
N VAL A 232 -17.75 10.88 4.49
CA VAL A 232 -16.82 11.91 4.01
C VAL A 232 -15.61 11.20 3.47
N ILE A 233 -15.31 11.40 2.20
CA ILE A 233 -14.34 10.60 1.44
C ILE A 233 -13.52 11.47 0.48
N PRO A 234 -12.33 11.01 0.04
CA PRO A 234 -11.56 11.69 -0.98
C PRO A 234 -12.34 11.84 -2.29
N LEU A 235 -12.13 12.95 -2.98
CA LEU A 235 -12.83 13.28 -4.23
C LEU A 235 -12.64 12.23 -5.32
N LEU A 236 -11.42 11.70 -5.48
CA LEU A 236 -11.12 10.64 -6.45
C LEU A 236 -12.02 9.43 -6.27
N VAL A 237 -12.21 8.98 -5.03
CA VAL A 237 -13.09 7.85 -4.69
C VAL A 237 -14.53 8.17 -5.09
N ALA A 238 -15.04 9.35 -4.70
CA ALA A 238 -16.41 9.77 -4.99
C ALA A 238 -16.69 9.85 -6.50
N LYS A 239 -15.76 10.41 -7.28
CA LYS A 239 -15.88 10.57 -8.74
C LYS A 239 -15.92 9.25 -9.51
N ARG A 240 -15.46 8.17 -8.91
CA ARG A 240 -15.41 6.83 -9.52
C ARG A 240 -16.57 5.92 -9.08
N PHE A 241 -17.51 6.40 -8.28
CA PHE A 241 -18.72 5.65 -7.96
C PHE A 241 -19.53 5.31 -9.20
N LYS A 242 -20.03 4.09 -9.26
CA LYS A 242 -20.87 3.59 -10.37
C LYS A 242 -22.34 3.94 -10.16
N ARG A 243 -22.76 4.07 -8.88
CA ARG A 243 -24.13 4.42 -8.51
C ARG A 243 -24.38 5.90 -8.79
N LYS A 244 -25.51 6.18 -9.46
CA LYS A 244 -25.95 7.55 -9.79
C LYS A 244 -26.95 8.13 -8.78
N ASP A 245 -27.44 7.32 -7.86
CA ASP A 245 -28.36 7.68 -6.80
C ASP A 245 -27.64 8.04 -5.48
N VAL A 246 -26.33 8.27 -5.53
CA VAL A 246 -25.51 8.81 -4.47
C VAL A 246 -25.28 10.29 -4.72
N TRP A 247 -25.57 11.12 -3.73
CA TRP A 247 -25.34 12.56 -3.79
C TRP A 247 -23.91 12.88 -3.38
N ILE A 248 -23.24 13.70 -4.15
CA ILE A 248 -21.85 14.13 -3.91
C ILE A 248 -21.84 15.64 -3.92
N CYS A 249 -21.34 16.27 -2.85
CA CYS A 249 -21.16 17.73 -2.82
C CYS A 249 -19.95 18.13 -1.96
N PRO A 250 -19.43 19.35 -2.15
CA PRO A 250 -18.41 19.89 -1.26
C PRO A 250 -18.90 19.95 0.19
N MET A 251 -17.99 19.71 1.13
CA MET A 251 -18.26 19.81 2.56
C MET A 251 -17.63 21.08 3.11
N GLU A 252 -18.43 21.97 3.65
CA GLU A 252 -17.94 23.16 4.36
C GLU A 252 -17.53 22.80 5.78
N GLY A 253 -16.31 23.17 6.21
CA GLY A 253 -15.77 22.72 7.49
C GLY A 253 -15.36 21.25 7.50
N GLY A 254 -15.13 20.66 6.32
CA GLY A 254 -14.60 19.31 6.14
C GLY A 254 -13.15 19.13 6.61
N PRO A 255 -12.61 17.93 6.50
CA PRO A 255 -11.18 17.67 6.76
C PRO A 255 -10.27 18.46 5.82
N GLU A 256 -9.00 18.62 6.20
CA GLU A 256 -7.97 19.16 5.30
C GLU A 256 -7.80 18.26 4.08
N ASP A 257 -7.44 18.89 2.95
CA ASP A 257 -7.21 18.16 1.71
C ASP A 257 -6.12 17.11 1.86
N MET A 258 -6.32 15.95 1.25
CA MET A 258 -5.37 14.84 1.30
C MET A 258 -4.33 15.00 0.20
N THR A 259 -3.05 14.92 0.56
CA THR A 259 -1.94 14.89 -0.41
C THR A 259 -1.48 13.45 -0.62
N ILE A 260 -1.36 13.06 -1.89
CA ILE A 260 -0.78 11.76 -2.28
C ILE A 260 0.66 11.99 -2.75
N TYR A 261 1.54 11.19 -2.19
CA TYR A 261 2.98 11.24 -2.44
C TYR A 261 3.43 10.09 -3.32
N GLY A 262 4.30 10.41 -4.28
CA GLY A 262 5.07 9.43 -5.03
C GLY A 262 6.30 9.01 -4.23
N LEU A 263 6.61 7.73 -4.25
CA LEU A 263 7.82 7.18 -3.65
C LEU A 263 8.68 6.51 -4.71
N THR A 264 9.96 6.78 -4.67
CA THR A 264 11.01 6.05 -5.39
C THR A 264 12.24 5.95 -4.51
N LYS A 265 13.10 4.97 -4.80
CA LYS A 265 14.42 4.95 -4.18
C LYS A 265 15.23 6.16 -4.63
N GLU A 266 16.07 6.67 -3.73
CA GLU A 266 16.95 7.80 -4.05
C GLU A 266 17.72 7.55 -5.36
N ASN A 267 17.74 8.56 -6.24
CA ASN A 267 18.40 8.52 -7.56
C ASN A 267 17.88 7.46 -8.55
N ARG A 268 16.72 6.84 -8.29
CA ARG A 268 16.12 5.87 -9.22
C ARG A 268 14.85 6.44 -9.86
N MET A 269 15.02 7.34 -10.82
CA MET A 269 13.95 7.85 -11.68
C MET A 269 14.29 7.49 -13.14
N ASP A 270 14.28 6.19 -13.44
CA ASP A 270 14.47 5.68 -14.80
C ASP A 270 13.24 5.97 -15.70
N GLY A 271 13.36 5.69 -16.99
CA GLY A 271 12.31 5.98 -17.96
C GLY A 271 10.97 5.31 -17.66
N GLN A 272 11.00 4.12 -17.05
CA GLN A 272 9.78 3.36 -16.71
C GLN A 272 9.04 3.98 -15.52
N ILE A 273 9.76 4.33 -14.48
CA ILE A 273 9.22 4.99 -13.29
C ILE A 273 8.66 6.36 -13.67
N ARG A 274 9.39 7.10 -14.51
CA ARG A 274 8.91 8.39 -15.03
C ARG A 274 7.60 8.21 -15.80
N ARG A 275 7.55 7.24 -16.72
CA ARG A 275 6.35 6.97 -17.52
C ARG A 275 5.16 6.57 -16.65
N PHE A 276 5.37 5.79 -15.59
CA PHE A 276 4.33 5.48 -14.61
C PHE A 276 3.71 6.74 -14.00
N PHE A 277 4.53 7.67 -13.51
CA PHE A 277 4.02 8.93 -12.93
C PHE A 277 3.41 9.87 -13.97
N GLU A 278 3.86 9.82 -15.22
CA GLU A 278 3.21 10.53 -16.34
C GLU A 278 1.80 9.98 -16.59
N CYS A 279 1.60 8.67 -16.67
CA CYS A 279 0.28 8.05 -16.81
C CYS A 279 -0.64 8.39 -15.62
N VAL A 280 -0.11 8.38 -14.40
CA VAL A 280 -0.85 8.82 -13.21
C VAL A 280 -1.36 10.25 -13.39
N ARG A 281 -0.53 11.16 -13.88
CA ARG A 281 -0.91 12.56 -14.09
C ARG A 281 -1.89 12.73 -15.23
N GLU A 282 -1.67 12.04 -16.35
CA GLU A 282 -2.56 12.07 -17.51
C GLU A 282 -3.98 11.65 -17.10
N GLU A 283 -4.10 10.60 -16.29
CA GLU A 283 -5.39 10.13 -15.79
C GLU A 283 -6.04 11.13 -14.83
N LEU A 284 -5.27 11.70 -13.90
CA LEU A 284 -5.77 12.67 -12.93
C LEU A 284 -6.21 14.00 -13.57
N GLN A 285 -5.63 14.39 -14.71
CA GLN A 285 -6.07 15.58 -15.47
C GLN A 285 -7.51 15.46 -15.97
N THR A 286 -8.03 14.25 -16.07
CA THR A 286 -9.44 14.02 -16.48
C THR A 286 -10.45 14.25 -15.35
N ILE A 287 -9.97 14.48 -14.11
CA ILE A 287 -10.79 14.57 -12.90
C ILE A 287 -10.79 16.00 -12.36
N ASP A 288 -11.90 16.71 -12.56
CA ASP A 288 -12.05 18.08 -12.04
C ASP A 288 -11.98 18.10 -10.49
N GLY A 289 -11.25 19.07 -9.94
CA GLY A 289 -11.13 19.31 -8.51
C GLY A 289 -9.91 18.67 -7.86
N ILE A 290 -9.04 18.01 -8.63
CA ILE A 290 -7.75 17.51 -8.18
C ILE A 290 -6.66 18.53 -8.53
N GLU A 291 -5.82 18.88 -7.56
CA GLU A 291 -4.64 19.75 -7.75
C GLU A 291 -3.42 18.88 -8.06
N LEU A 292 -2.78 19.08 -9.21
CA LEU A 292 -1.55 18.39 -9.59
C LEU A 292 -0.31 19.19 -9.20
N PHE A 293 0.64 18.54 -8.56
CA PHE A 293 1.95 19.17 -8.33
C PHE A 293 2.85 19.05 -9.57
N ALA A 294 3.74 20.03 -9.75
CA ALA A 294 4.72 19.99 -10.83
C ALA A 294 5.60 18.73 -10.73
N GLY A 295 5.85 18.06 -11.88
CA GLY A 295 6.63 16.84 -11.94
C GLY A 295 8.10 17.07 -11.54
N ARG A 296 8.69 16.01 -10.98
CA ARG A 296 10.16 15.89 -10.87
C ARG A 296 10.78 15.53 -12.21
#